data_7e5ba9cd3e115f0a1fd65c5b326f70e0
#
_entry.id   7e5ba9cd3e115f0a1fd65c5b326f70e0
#
_cell.length_a   1.000
_cell.length_b   1.000
_cell.length_c   1.000
_cell.angle_alpha   90.00
_cell.angle_beta   90.00
_cell.angle_gamma   90.00
#
_symmetry.space_group_name_H-M   'P 1'
#
loop_
_entity.id
_entity.type
_entity.pdbx_description
1 polymer ?
#
loop_
_entity_poly.entity_id
_entity_poly.type
_entity_poly.pdbx_seq_one_letter_code
_entity_poly.pdbx_strand_id
1 'polypeptide(L)'
;MIAVAALAAGEWVGYPVSMVLFAVLSLAGLGTGILFALGIVAYRRRRTRIYALITVAIGALFFRSLVGLGTVLGIVPMAVHHLVEHSLDFLIAALILYAVYESGSDGSLVGSA
;
A
#
# COMPACT_ATOMS: atom_id res chain seq x y z
N MET A 1 -22.26 -6.29 6.64
CA MET A 1 -21.90 -5.66 7.91
C MET A 1 -21.64 -6.67 9.00
N ILE A 2 -22.50 -7.67 9.11
CA ILE A 2 -22.24 -8.73 10.11
C ILE A 2 -20.93 -9.42 9.80
N ALA A 3 -20.63 -9.64 8.52
CA ALA A 3 -19.37 -10.26 8.14
C ALA A 3 -18.19 -9.40 8.59
N VAL A 4 -18.33 -8.08 8.45
CA VAL A 4 -17.27 -7.18 8.86
C VAL A 4 -17.11 -7.18 10.37
N ALA A 5 -18.23 -7.18 11.08
CA ALA A 5 -18.19 -7.24 12.53
C ALA A 5 -17.58 -8.55 13.01
N ALA A 6 -17.94 -9.64 12.36
CA ALA A 6 -17.37 -10.94 12.69
C ALA A 6 -15.87 -10.97 12.41
N LEU A 7 -15.44 -10.34 11.31
CA LEU A 7 -14.03 -10.19 11.02
C LEU A 7 -13.33 -9.47 12.14
N ALA A 8 -13.91 -8.37 12.59
CA ALA A 8 -13.32 -7.58 13.65
C ALA A 8 -13.25 -8.38 14.95
N ALA A 9 -14.22 -9.24 15.19
CA ALA A 9 -14.26 -10.05 16.38
C ALA A 9 -13.35 -11.26 16.30
N GLY A 10 -12.93 -11.63 15.12
CA GLY A 10 -12.06 -12.78 14.96
C GLY A 10 -12.74 -14.11 14.95
N GLU A 11 -14.05 -14.15 15.06
CA GLU A 11 -14.77 -15.40 15.05
C GLU A 11 -15.21 -15.81 13.69
N TRP A 12 -14.99 -14.94 12.82
CA TRP A 12 -15.29 -15.09 11.44
C TRP A 12 -14.47 -16.16 10.79
N VAL A 13 -13.67 -16.75 11.55
CA VAL A 13 -12.70 -17.67 11.05
C VAL A 13 -13.34 -18.81 10.29
N GLY A 14 -14.48 -18.60 9.77
CA GLY A 14 -15.06 -19.49 8.82
C GLY A 14 -14.25 -19.43 7.54
N TYR A 15 -14.12 -20.57 6.90
CA TYR A 15 -13.36 -20.69 5.68
C TYR A 15 -13.69 -19.66 4.60
N PRO A 16 -14.98 -19.40 4.30
CA PRO A 16 -15.28 -18.50 3.19
C PRO A 16 -14.69 -17.11 3.36
N VAL A 17 -14.74 -16.59 4.59
CA VAL A 17 -14.26 -15.25 4.85
C VAL A 17 -12.74 -15.20 4.80
N SER A 18 -12.08 -16.19 5.38
CA SER A 18 -10.63 -16.29 5.33
C SER A 18 -10.12 -16.38 3.91
N MET A 19 -10.80 -17.20 3.10
CA MET A 19 -10.39 -17.37 1.71
C MET A 19 -10.55 -16.09 0.92
N VAL A 20 -11.65 -15.36 1.13
CA VAL A 20 -11.89 -14.10 0.45
C VAL A 20 -10.81 -13.08 0.86
N LEU A 21 -10.53 -12.99 2.15
CA LEU A 21 -9.53 -12.07 2.63
C LEU A 21 -8.16 -12.39 2.07
N PHE A 22 -7.80 -13.66 2.06
CA PHE A 22 -6.54 -14.10 1.50
C PHE A 22 -6.45 -13.76 0.02
N ALA A 23 -7.53 -14.00 -0.73
CA ALA A 23 -7.55 -13.73 -2.16
C ALA A 23 -7.40 -12.22 -2.43
N VAL A 24 -8.11 -11.40 -1.67
CA VAL A 24 -8.03 -9.95 -1.85
C VAL A 24 -6.62 -9.45 -1.54
N LEU A 25 -6.04 -9.91 -0.45
CA LEU A 25 -4.70 -9.49 -0.08
C LEU A 25 -3.66 -9.97 -1.08
N SER A 26 -3.84 -11.18 -1.61
CA SER A 26 -2.94 -11.69 -2.63
C SER A 26 -3.01 -10.87 -3.90
N LEU A 27 -4.22 -10.52 -4.33
CA LEU A 27 -4.41 -9.68 -5.51
C LEU A 27 -3.82 -8.29 -5.29
N ALA A 28 -4.04 -7.73 -4.12
CA ALA A 28 -3.48 -6.42 -3.79
C ALA A 28 -1.96 -6.46 -3.80
N GLY A 29 -1.39 -7.50 -3.22
CA GLY A 29 0.06 -7.67 -3.21
C GLY A 29 0.63 -7.83 -4.60
N LEU A 30 -0.03 -8.65 -5.43
CA LEU A 30 0.40 -8.84 -6.80
C LEU A 30 0.30 -7.55 -7.60
N GLY A 31 -0.83 -6.87 -7.47
CA GLY A 31 -1.05 -5.63 -8.20
C GLY A 31 -0.05 -4.55 -7.81
N THR A 32 0.13 -4.33 -6.51
CA THR A 32 1.07 -3.31 -6.05
C THR A 32 2.50 -3.71 -6.36
N GLY A 33 2.80 -5.01 -6.35
CA GLY A 33 4.13 -5.49 -6.74
C GLY A 33 4.44 -5.18 -8.19
N ILE A 34 3.46 -5.42 -9.07
CA ILE A 34 3.62 -5.11 -10.48
C ILE A 34 3.77 -3.61 -10.67
N LEU A 35 2.94 -2.82 -10.00
CA LEU A 35 3.03 -1.38 -10.09
C LEU A 35 4.36 -0.86 -9.56
N PHE A 36 4.87 -1.47 -8.51
CA PHE A 36 6.16 -1.09 -7.95
C PHE A 36 7.27 -1.36 -8.95
N ALA A 37 7.24 -2.53 -9.60
CA ALA A 37 8.23 -2.88 -10.61
C ALA A 37 8.17 -1.90 -11.77
N LEU A 38 6.97 -1.56 -12.23
CA LEU A 38 6.80 -0.58 -13.30
C LEU A 38 7.29 0.80 -12.87
N GLY A 39 7.06 1.14 -11.61
CA GLY A 39 7.56 2.40 -11.06
C GLY A 39 9.07 2.47 -11.06
N ILE A 40 9.72 1.38 -10.71
CA ILE A 40 11.18 1.32 -10.74
C ILE A 40 11.69 1.52 -12.17
N VAL A 41 11.06 0.85 -13.13
CA VAL A 41 11.44 1.00 -14.53
C VAL A 41 11.25 2.44 -14.98
N ALA A 42 10.11 3.03 -14.64
CA ALA A 42 9.83 4.41 -15.02
C ALA A 42 10.84 5.36 -14.39
N TYR A 43 11.17 5.14 -13.13
CA TYR A 43 12.15 5.97 -12.45
C TYR A 43 13.52 5.86 -13.13
N ARG A 44 13.90 4.66 -13.49
CA ARG A 44 15.20 4.47 -14.15
C ARG A 44 15.27 5.19 -15.48
N ARG A 45 14.14 5.30 -16.17
CA ARG A 45 14.08 5.99 -17.44
C ARG A 45 14.05 7.50 -17.29
N ARG A 46 13.30 7.98 -16.31
CA ARG A 46 13.06 9.42 -16.16
C ARG A 46 13.95 10.08 -15.12
N ARG A 47 14.27 9.35 -14.08
CA ARG A 47 15.15 9.82 -13.02
C ARG A 47 14.71 11.16 -12.42
N THR A 48 13.41 11.35 -12.27
CA THR A 48 12.90 12.55 -11.64
C THR A 48 12.50 12.24 -10.20
N ARG A 49 12.50 13.28 -9.37
CA ARG A 49 12.14 13.12 -7.98
C ARG A 49 10.70 12.66 -7.82
N ILE A 50 9.82 13.14 -8.70
CA ILE A 50 8.40 12.76 -8.62
C ILE A 50 8.24 11.27 -8.86
N TYR A 51 8.92 10.73 -9.85
CA TYR A 51 8.85 9.30 -10.10
C TYR A 51 9.42 8.49 -8.94
N ALA A 52 10.49 9.00 -8.32
CA ALA A 52 11.06 8.35 -7.16
C ALA A 52 10.08 8.33 -5.99
N LEU A 53 9.41 9.44 -5.73
CA LEU A 53 8.46 9.55 -4.63
C LEU A 53 7.27 8.63 -4.85
N ILE A 54 6.75 8.60 -6.07
CA ILE A 54 5.62 7.73 -6.40
C ILE A 54 6.02 6.27 -6.27
N THR A 55 7.21 5.93 -6.74
CA THR A 55 7.70 4.56 -6.67
C THR A 55 7.85 4.11 -5.23
N VAL A 56 8.40 4.97 -4.36
CA VAL A 56 8.53 4.64 -2.95
C VAL A 56 7.17 4.47 -2.30
N ALA A 57 6.22 5.34 -2.64
CA ALA A 57 4.87 5.23 -2.09
C ALA A 57 4.21 3.90 -2.50
N ILE A 58 4.35 3.51 -3.74
CA ILE A 58 3.80 2.24 -4.21
C ILE A 58 4.52 1.07 -3.55
N GLY A 59 5.83 1.19 -3.35
CA GLY A 59 6.59 0.19 -2.62
C GLY A 59 6.10 0.03 -1.20
N ALA A 60 5.74 1.13 -0.55
CA ALA A 60 5.18 1.08 0.79
C ALA A 60 3.82 0.38 0.79
N LEU A 61 3.00 0.62 -0.23
CA LEU A 61 1.73 -0.09 -0.36
C LEU A 61 1.95 -1.59 -0.56
N PHE A 62 2.93 -1.95 -1.35
CA PHE A 62 3.26 -3.35 -1.55
C PHE A 62 3.70 -3.99 -0.24
N PHE A 63 4.56 -3.33 0.50
CA PHE A 63 5.02 -3.83 1.80
C PHE A 63 3.84 -3.98 2.75
N ARG A 64 2.94 -3.01 2.75
CA ARG A 64 1.74 -3.06 3.57
C ARG A 64 0.90 -4.31 3.24
N SER A 65 0.77 -4.63 1.96
CA SER A 65 0.05 -5.82 1.54
C SER A 65 0.73 -7.09 2.05
N LEU A 66 2.06 -7.12 2.03
CA LEU A 66 2.79 -8.27 2.53
C LEU A 66 2.59 -8.46 4.03
N VAL A 67 2.60 -7.36 4.78
CA VAL A 67 2.36 -7.41 6.21
C VAL A 67 0.95 -7.91 6.49
N GLY A 68 -0.03 -7.43 5.73
CA GLY A 68 -1.42 -7.89 5.87
C GLY A 68 -1.54 -9.38 5.61
N LEU A 69 -0.89 -9.85 4.56
CA LEU A 69 -0.89 -11.26 4.23
C LEU A 69 -0.25 -12.08 5.35
N GLY A 70 0.85 -11.60 5.90
CA GLY A 70 1.51 -12.26 7.02
C GLY A 70 0.61 -12.34 8.25
N THR A 71 -0.19 -11.31 8.48
CA THR A 71 -1.14 -11.31 9.59
C THR A 71 -2.21 -12.37 9.38
N VAL A 72 -2.73 -12.48 8.16
CA VAL A 72 -3.74 -13.50 7.85
C VAL A 72 -3.17 -14.89 8.03
N LEU A 73 -1.91 -15.09 7.69
CA LEU A 73 -1.25 -16.38 7.85
C LEU A 73 -0.83 -16.66 9.29
N GLY A 74 -1.01 -15.69 10.17
CA GLY A 74 -0.66 -15.86 11.57
C GLY A 74 0.80 -15.65 11.90
N ILE A 75 1.58 -15.15 10.95
CA ILE A 75 3.01 -14.92 11.16
C ILE A 75 3.24 -13.60 11.87
N VAL A 76 2.42 -12.59 11.55
CA VAL A 76 2.59 -11.25 12.09
C VAL A 76 1.56 -11.00 13.19
N PRO A 77 1.99 -10.63 14.40
CA PRO A 77 1.03 -10.30 15.46
C PRO A 77 0.20 -9.08 15.10
N MET A 78 -1.03 -9.04 15.60
CA MET A 78 -1.95 -7.96 15.27
C MET A 78 -1.43 -6.60 15.71
N ALA A 79 -0.75 -6.54 16.86
CA ALA A 79 -0.20 -5.28 17.34
C ALA A 79 0.86 -4.74 16.38
N VAL A 80 1.72 -5.60 15.87
CA VAL A 80 2.74 -5.21 14.90
C VAL A 80 2.08 -4.79 13.59
N HIS A 81 1.05 -5.53 13.17
CA HIS A 81 0.30 -5.20 11.97
C HIS A 81 -0.28 -3.80 12.04
N HIS A 82 -0.93 -3.47 13.16
CA HIS A 82 -1.52 -2.14 13.32
C HIS A 82 -0.46 -1.05 13.35
N LEU A 83 0.63 -1.29 14.05
CA LEU A 83 1.70 -0.31 14.14
C LEU A 83 2.29 -0.02 12.76
N VAL A 84 2.60 -1.08 12.02
CA VAL A 84 3.17 -0.94 10.69
C VAL A 84 2.17 -0.27 9.75
N GLU A 85 0.91 -0.66 9.83
CA GLU A 85 -0.12 -0.11 8.95
C GLU A 85 -0.28 1.38 9.15
N HIS A 86 -0.39 1.80 10.40
CA HIS A 86 -0.56 3.22 10.69
C HIS A 86 0.68 4.02 10.30
N SER A 87 1.86 3.47 10.57
CA SER A 87 3.10 4.13 10.19
C SER A 87 3.22 4.28 8.69
N LEU A 88 2.87 3.23 7.95
CA LEU A 88 2.91 3.27 6.50
C LEU A 88 1.86 4.20 5.93
N ASP A 89 0.67 4.24 6.52
CA ASP A 89 -0.37 5.17 6.09
C ASP A 89 0.13 6.61 6.17
N PHE A 90 0.74 6.95 7.29
CA PHE A 90 1.29 8.29 7.47
C PHE A 90 2.39 8.56 6.44
N LEU A 91 3.29 7.61 6.26
CA LEU A 91 4.40 7.75 5.32
C LEU A 91 3.89 7.91 3.90
N ILE A 92 2.92 7.09 3.49
CA ILE A 92 2.36 7.16 2.14
C ILE A 92 1.70 8.50 1.92
N ALA A 93 0.91 8.96 2.89
CA ALA A 93 0.25 10.25 2.79
C ALA A 93 1.27 11.38 2.68
N ALA A 94 2.32 11.32 3.49
CA ALA A 94 3.36 12.34 3.45
C ALA A 94 4.10 12.34 2.11
N LEU A 95 4.38 11.15 1.57
CA LEU A 95 5.07 11.04 0.29
C LEU A 95 4.21 11.59 -0.84
N ILE A 96 2.93 11.28 -0.82
CA ILE A 96 2.02 11.77 -1.85
C ILE A 96 1.91 13.28 -1.77
N LEU A 97 1.77 13.80 -0.56
CA LEU A 97 1.67 15.25 -0.37
C LEU A 97 2.95 15.94 -0.82
N TYR A 98 4.09 15.36 -0.50
CA TYR A 98 5.37 15.90 -0.94
C TYR A 98 5.46 15.86 -2.47
N ALA A 99 5.01 14.79 -3.10
CA ALA A 99 5.04 14.69 -4.55
C ALA A 99 4.17 15.77 -5.20
N VAL A 100 3.01 16.03 -4.62
CA VAL A 100 2.13 17.09 -5.11
C VAL A 100 2.80 18.45 -4.93
N TYR A 101 3.43 18.66 -3.79
CA TYR A 101 4.15 19.90 -3.53
C TYR A 101 5.29 20.11 -4.52
N GLU A 102 6.06 19.07 -4.79
CA GLU A 102 7.17 19.16 -5.75
C GLU A 102 6.66 19.46 -7.15
N SER A 103 5.55 18.82 -7.53
CA SER A 103 4.91 19.09 -8.80
C SER A 103 4.51 20.55 -8.94
N GLY A 104 3.86 21.07 -7.90
CA GLY A 104 3.43 22.46 -7.90
C GLY A 104 4.61 23.41 -7.89
N SER A 105 5.63 23.07 -7.14
CA SER A 105 6.83 23.88 -7.03
C SER A 105 7.57 23.96 -8.37
N ASP A 106 7.59 22.85 -9.10
CA ASP A 106 8.18 22.79 -10.43
C ASP A 106 7.34 23.52 -11.46
N GLY A 107 6.07 23.71 -11.17
CA GLY A 107 5.14 24.21 -12.14
C GLY A 107 4.82 23.21 -13.23
N SER A 108 5.23 21.96 -13.05
CA SER A 108 5.06 20.97 -14.11
C SER A 108 3.60 20.58 -14.30
N LEU A 109 2.81 20.61 -13.25
CA LEU A 109 1.38 20.32 -13.36
C LEU A 109 0.56 21.60 -13.39
N VAL A 110 0.84 22.51 -12.47
CA VAL A 110 0.10 23.74 -12.36
C VAL A 110 0.41 24.70 -13.49
N GLY A 111 1.67 24.78 -13.85
CA GLY A 111 2.12 25.67 -14.88
C GLY A 111 1.57 25.35 -16.26
N SER A 112 1.29 24.08 -16.50
CA SER A 112 0.75 23.65 -17.79
C SER A 112 -0.76 23.77 -17.84
N ALA A 113 -1.37 23.99 -16.72
CA ALA A 113 -2.80 24.22 -16.69
C ALA A 113 -3.11 25.69 -16.98
#